data_39d91a621909d716a108e520a0681725
#
_entry.id   39d91a621909d716a108e520a0681725
#
_cell.length_a   1.000
_cell.length_b   1.000
_cell.length_c   1.000
_cell.angle_alpha   90.00
_cell.angle_beta   90.00
_cell.angle_gamma   90.00
#
_symmetry.space_group_name_H-M   'P 1'
#
loop_
_entity.id
_entity.type
_entity.pdbx_description
1 polymer ?
#
loop_
_entity_poly.entity_id
_entity_poly.type
_entity_poly.pdbx_seq_one_letter_code
_entity_poly.pdbx_strand_id
1 'polypeptide(L)'
;MTLDEVIDLALDGNSVLFLGSGFSVGAVNKRGEKFLTGEALKRYFAKNCEELSEEEYAKYNLADITEYYIDQPSLSFSEKESRKQNLIHELQDLFYVSGVEDYHNVILSVPWKRIYTTNYDDVVEFSSKGSENERVPIVLSASIQEYIKKNICVHLNDI
;
A
#
# COMPACT_ATOMS: atom_id res chain seq x y z
N MET A 1 -20.15 -20.81 13.07
CA MET A 1 -19.70 -19.50 13.58
C MET A 1 -20.60 -18.45 12.95
N THR A 2 -21.31 -17.71 13.78
CA THR A 2 -22.19 -16.60 13.37
C THR A 2 -21.38 -15.32 13.20
N LEU A 3 -21.98 -14.27 12.60
CA LEU A 3 -21.33 -12.97 12.49
C LEU A 3 -21.04 -12.36 13.87
N ASP A 4 -21.97 -12.50 14.80
CA ASP A 4 -21.81 -11.97 16.16
C ASP A 4 -20.62 -12.65 16.88
N GLU A 5 -20.48 -13.98 16.78
CA GLU A 5 -19.31 -14.68 17.32
C GLU A 5 -17.98 -14.19 16.73
N VAL A 6 -17.96 -13.84 15.44
CA VAL A 6 -16.76 -13.27 14.80
C VAL A 6 -16.44 -11.87 15.32
N ILE A 7 -17.48 -11.04 15.50
CA ILE A 7 -17.34 -9.69 16.05
C ILE A 7 -16.81 -9.77 17.49
N ASP A 8 -17.37 -10.61 18.32
CA ASP A 8 -16.94 -10.81 19.71
C ASP A 8 -15.46 -11.23 19.78
N LEU A 9 -15.04 -12.20 18.95
CA LEU A 9 -13.63 -12.62 18.86
C LEU A 9 -12.69 -11.48 18.43
N ALA A 10 -13.16 -10.59 17.57
CA ALA A 10 -12.38 -9.41 17.14
C ALA A 10 -12.26 -8.39 18.28
N LEU A 11 -13.36 -8.10 18.98
CA LEU A 11 -13.40 -7.17 20.11
C LEU A 11 -12.58 -7.69 21.32
N ASP A 12 -12.50 -9.00 21.49
CA ASP A 12 -11.65 -9.64 22.51
C ASP A 12 -10.15 -9.68 22.14
N GLY A 13 -9.75 -9.15 20.99
CA GLY A 13 -8.36 -9.14 20.53
C GLY A 13 -7.83 -10.51 20.09
N ASN A 14 -8.72 -11.45 19.77
CA ASN A 14 -8.34 -12.80 19.38
C ASN A 14 -8.37 -13.05 17.87
N SER A 15 -8.68 -12.03 17.08
CA SER A 15 -8.79 -12.13 15.63
C SER A 15 -7.61 -11.45 14.92
N VAL A 16 -7.35 -11.89 13.70
CA VAL A 16 -6.35 -11.35 12.79
C VAL A 16 -7.08 -10.67 11.63
N LEU A 17 -6.61 -9.48 11.26
CA LEU A 17 -7.14 -8.73 10.13
C LEU A 17 -6.20 -8.85 8.92
N PHE A 18 -6.76 -9.16 7.75
CA PHE A 18 -6.08 -9.09 6.46
C PHE A 18 -6.64 -7.95 5.64
N LEU A 19 -5.76 -7.09 5.14
CA LEU A 19 -6.11 -5.92 4.35
C LEU A 19 -5.51 -6.01 2.95
N GLY A 20 -6.31 -5.65 1.97
CA GLY A 20 -5.90 -5.45 0.59
C GLY A 20 -6.17 -4.02 0.13
N SER A 21 -5.88 -3.71 -1.12
CA SER A 21 -5.98 -2.37 -1.71
C SER A 21 -7.36 -1.69 -1.53
N GLY A 22 -8.42 -2.48 -1.40
CA GLY A 22 -9.77 -1.95 -1.13
C GLY A 22 -9.89 -1.23 0.20
N PHE A 23 -9.06 -1.57 1.20
CA PHE A 23 -9.06 -0.88 2.49
C PHE A 23 -8.62 0.57 2.38
N SER A 24 -7.67 0.87 1.51
CA SER A 24 -7.11 2.22 1.33
C SER A 24 -7.95 3.13 0.42
N VAL A 25 -9.06 2.63 -0.11
CA VAL A 25 -9.99 3.45 -0.91
C VAL A 25 -10.52 4.61 -0.06
N GLY A 26 -10.44 5.83 -0.59
CA GLY A 26 -10.86 7.04 0.12
C GLY A 26 -9.78 7.72 0.96
N ALA A 27 -8.67 7.04 1.27
CA ALA A 27 -7.51 7.71 1.85
C ALA A 27 -6.97 8.81 0.93
N VAL A 28 -6.38 9.83 1.53
CA VAL A 28 -5.86 11.02 0.84
C VAL A 28 -4.34 11.03 0.99
N ASN A 29 -3.64 11.23 -0.13
CA ASN A 29 -2.18 11.29 -0.16
C ASN A 29 -1.64 12.68 0.24
N LYS A 30 -0.32 12.83 0.28
CA LYS A 30 0.36 14.10 0.61
C LYS A 30 0.02 15.25 -0.35
N ARG A 31 -0.46 14.95 -1.55
CA ARG A 31 -0.89 15.96 -2.53
C ARG A 31 -2.34 16.40 -2.32
N GLY A 32 -3.05 15.84 -1.34
CA GLY A 32 -4.46 16.10 -1.10
C GLY A 32 -5.40 15.39 -2.07
N GLU A 33 -4.91 14.36 -2.77
CA GLU A 33 -5.64 13.57 -3.74
C GLU A 33 -6.01 12.21 -3.17
N LYS A 34 -7.12 11.63 -3.60
CA LYS A 34 -7.48 10.25 -3.25
C LYS A 34 -6.50 9.27 -3.85
N PHE A 35 -6.24 8.19 -3.14
CA PHE A 35 -5.37 7.11 -3.61
C PHE A 35 -5.84 6.57 -4.97
N LEU A 36 -4.89 6.36 -5.84
CA LEU A 36 -5.15 5.79 -7.16
C LEU A 36 -5.41 4.28 -7.04
N THR A 37 -6.38 3.80 -7.78
CA THR A 37 -6.52 2.36 -8.02
C THR A 37 -5.35 1.85 -8.87
N GLY A 38 -5.10 0.54 -8.87
CA GLY A 38 -4.03 -0.05 -9.69
C GLY A 38 -4.14 0.31 -11.17
N GLU A 39 -5.37 0.35 -11.71
CA GLU A 39 -5.61 0.77 -13.11
C GLU A 39 -5.36 2.27 -13.33
N ALA A 40 -5.74 3.12 -12.37
CA ALA A 40 -5.45 4.55 -12.45
C ALA A 40 -3.95 4.84 -12.33
N LEU A 41 -3.24 4.10 -11.49
CA LEU A 41 -1.79 4.17 -11.36
C LEU A 41 -1.07 3.70 -12.63
N LYS A 42 -1.54 2.60 -13.24
CA LYS A 42 -1.05 2.13 -14.53
C LYS A 42 -1.17 3.24 -15.60
N ARG A 43 -2.34 3.90 -15.68
CA ARG A 43 -2.55 5.04 -16.60
C ARG A 43 -1.66 6.23 -16.28
N TYR A 44 -1.45 6.50 -15.00
CA TYR A 44 -0.58 7.59 -14.55
C TYR A 44 0.85 7.43 -15.09
N PHE A 45 1.43 6.24 -14.93
CA PHE A 45 2.78 5.99 -15.45
C PHE A 45 2.83 5.86 -16.97
N ALA A 46 1.83 5.25 -17.60
CA ALA A 46 1.77 5.11 -19.06
C ALA A 46 1.79 6.45 -19.80
N LYS A 47 1.19 7.50 -19.24
CA LYS A 47 1.23 8.87 -19.82
C LYS A 47 2.63 9.46 -19.92
N ASN A 48 3.56 8.96 -19.12
CA ASN A 48 4.95 9.38 -19.11
C ASN A 48 5.88 8.43 -19.90
N CYS A 49 5.30 7.43 -20.57
CA CYS A 49 6.00 6.54 -21.48
C CYS A 49 5.83 7.05 -22.90
N GLU A 50 6.92 7.57 -23.47
CA GLU A 50 6.95 7.88 -24.89
C GLU A 50 6.87 6.59 -25.71
N GLU A 51 6.20 6.62 -26.87
CA GLU A 51 6.11 5.50 -27.81
C GLU A 51 5.29 4.27 -27.37
N LEU A 52 4.57 4.33 -26.23
CA LEU A 52 3.70 3.22 -25.83
C LEU A 52 2.39 3.27 -26.64
N SER A 53 2.16 2.27 -27.46
CA SER A 53 0.93 2.15 -28.23
C SER A 53 -0.26 1.68 -27.37
N GLU A 54 -1.47 1.98 -27.79
CA GLU A 54 -2.69 1.50 -27.11
C GLU A 54 -2.76 -0.04 -27.05
N GLU A 55 -2.23 -0.74 -28.06
CA GLU A 55 -2.19 -2.20 -28.05
C GLU A 55 -1.23 -2.75 -27.01
N GLU A 56 -0.08 -2.13 -26.81
CA GLU A 56 0.90 -2.49 -25.78
C GLU A 56 0.35 -2.17 -24.40
N TYR A 57 -0.26 -0.97 -24.23
CA TYR A 57 -0.91 -0.61 -22.97
C TYR A 57 -1.96 -1.65 -22.55
N ALA A 58 -2.75 -2.16 -23.50
CA ALA A 58 -3.78 -3.15 -23.19
C ALA A 58 -3.20 -4.50 -22.73
N LYS A 59 -2.00 -4.86 -23.18
CA LYS A 59 -1.33 -6.12 -22.86
C LYS A 59 -0.52 -6.07 -21.58
N TYR A 60 0.04 -4.92 -21.24
CA TYR A 60 0.92 -4.74 -20.09
C TYR A 60 0.14 -4.63 -18.79
N ASN A 61 0.68 -5.19 -17.72
CA ASN A 61 0.21 -4.94 -16.36
C ASN A 61 0.94 -3.71 -15.76
N LEU A 62 0.66 -3.35 -14.50
CA LEU A 62 1.29 -2.20 -13.85
C LEU A 62 2.81 -2.36 -13.74
N ALA A 63 3.30 -3.56 -13.43
CA ALA A 63 4.72 -3.82 -13.31
C ALA A 63 5.43 -3.65 -14.67
N ASP A 64 4.85 -4.17 -15.74
CA ASP A 64 5.38 -4.01 -17.10
C ASP A 64 5.47 -2.52 -17.51
N ILE A 65 4.43 -1.72 -17.18
CA ILE A 65 4.42 -0.27 -17.46
C ILE A 65 5.49 0.47 -16.65
N THR A 66 5.67 0.14 -15.40
CA THR A 66 6.70 0.79 -14.57
C THR A 66 8.11 0.39 -14.99
N GLU A 67 8.31 -0.86 -15.39
CA GLU A 67 9.58 -1.32 -15.97
C GLU A 67 9.87 -0.59 -17.29
N TYR A 68 8.89 -0.52 -18.19
CA TYR A 68 9.03 0.23 -19.44
C TYR A 68 9.30 1.73 -19.19
N TYR A 69 8.64 2.35 -18.20
CA TYR A 69 8.91 3.74 -17.82
C TYR A 69 10.38 3.98 -17.43
N ILE A 70 10.99 3.02 -16.71
CA ILE A 70 12.39 3.12 -16.28
C ILE A 70 13.35 2.81 -17.42
N ASP A 71 13.07 1.75 -18.20
CA ASP A 71 14.03 1.11 -19.11
C ASP A 71 13.68 1.32 -20.58
N GLN A 72 13.24 2.52 -20.97
CA GLN A 72 13.01 2.83 -22.38
C GLN A 72 14.30 2.73 -23.18
N PRO A 73 14.26 2.13 -24.40
CA PRO A 73 15.46 1.91 -25.23
C PRO A 73 16.18 3.22 -25.62
N SER A 74 15.47 4.33 -25.73
CA SER A 74 16.00 5.65 -26.08
C SER A 74 16.81 6.30 -24.97
N LEU A 75 16.74 5.80 -23.74
CA LEU A 75 17.34 6.43 -22.56
C LEU A 75 18.78 5.97 -22.33
N SER A 76 19.64 6.91 -21.97
CA SER A 76 20.97 6.63 -21.44
C SER A 76 20.89 6.02 -20.02
N PHE A 77 21.98 5.39 -19.57
CA PHE A 77 22.06 4.83 -18.22
C PHE A 77 21.75 5.86 -17.12
N SER A 78 22.26 7.08 -17.25
CA SER A 78 22.00 8.16 -16.27
C SER A 78 20.54 8.56 -16.22
N GLU A 79 19.85 8.57 -17.36
CA GLU A 79 18.42 8.89 -17.44
C GLU A 79 17.57 7.78 -16.82
N LYS A 80 17.92 6.50 -17.04
CA LYS A 80 17.28 5.35 -16.42
C LYS A 80 17.35 5.40 -14.88
N GLU A 81 18.54 5.66 -14.34
CA GLU A 81 18.72 5.84 -12.90
C GLU A 81 17.93 7.02 -12.34
N SER A 82 17.90 8.13 -13.07
CA SER A 82 17.08 9.29 -12.69
C SER A 82 15.59 8.97 -12.68
N ARG A 83 15.10 8.24 -13.71
CA ARG A 83 13.68 7.80 -13.75
C ARG A 83 13.33 6.85 -12.63
N LYS A 84 14.24 5.95 -12.27
CA LYS A 84 14.05 5.04 -11.13
C LYS A 84 13.90 5.81 -9.82
N GLN A 85 14.74 6.80 -9.57
CA GLN A 85 14.62 7.65 -8.39
C GLN A 85 13.33 8.47 -8.40
N ASN A 86 12.96 9.02 -9.55
CA ASN A 86 11.71 9.75 -9.71
C ASN A 86 10.50 8.86 -9.46
N LEU A 87 10.51 7.61 -9.94
CA LEU A 87 9.44 6.64 -9.65
C LEU A 87 9.28 6.40 -8.15
N ILE A 88 10.38 6.21 -7.43
CA ILE A 88 10.34 6.01 -5.97
C ILE A 88 9.72 7.23 -5.28
N HIS A 89 10.14 8.45 -5.64
CA HIS A 89 9.58 9.68 -5.08
C HIS A 89 8.09 9.85 -5.42
N GLU A 90 7.70 9.59 -6.66
CA GLU A 90 6.29 9.63 -7.08
C GLU A 90 5.43 8.63 -6.28
N LEU A 91 5.89 7.39 -6.12
CA LEU A 91 5.19 6.40 -5.33
C LEU A 91 5.09 6.81 -3.86
N GLN A 92 6.13 7.38 -3.28
CA GLN A 92 6.08 7.91 -1.93
C GLN A 92 5.03 9.01 -1.79
N ASP A 93 4.97 9.96 -2.71
CA ASP A 93 3.99 11.03 -2.69
C ASP A 93 2.55 10.53 -2.90
N LEU A 94 2.37 9.51 -3.73
CA LEU A 94 1.07 8.94 -4.06
C LEU A 94 0.51 8.03 -2.96
N PHE A 95 1.38 7.40 -2.15
CA PHE A 95 0.97 6.38 -1.17
C PHE A 95 1.25 6.76 0.29
N TYR A 96 1.93 7.87 0.58
CA TYR A 96 1.96 8.40 1.94
C TYR A 96 0.68 9.14 2.27
N VAL A 97 0.05 8.73 3.37
CA VAL A 97 -1.25 9.24 3.83
C VAL A 97 -1.12 10.62 4.46
N SER A 98 -2.06 11.50 4.13
CA SER A 98 -2.31 12.77 4.82
C SER A 98 -3.69 12.84 5.45
N GLY A 99 -4.61 11.93 5.09
CA GLY A 99 -5.96 11.87 5.63
C GLY A 99 -6.63 10.53 5.33
N VAL A 100 -7.58 10.16 6.17
CA VAL A 100 -8.34 8.91 6.08
C VAL A 100 -9.83 9.17 6.30
N GLU A 101 -10.65 8.24 5.86
CA GLU A 101 -12.10 8.25 6.13
C GLU A 101 -12.38 7.62 7.50
N ASP A 102 -13.54 7.94 8.08
CA ASP A 102 -13.95 7.48 9.42
C ASP A 102 -13.89 5.95 9.58
N TYR A 103 -14.24 5.20 8.53
CA TYR A 103 -14.24 3.75 8.61
C TYR A 103 -12.85 3.13 8.84
N HIS A 104 -11.77 3.79 8.37
CA HIS A 104 -10.41 3.34 8.65
C HIS A 104 -10.16 3.38 10.17
N ASN A 105 -10.52 4.50 10.80
CA ASN A 105 -10.35 4.67 12.24
C ASN A 105 -11.22 3.68 13.02
N VAL A 106 -12.47 3.47 12.61
CA VAL A 106 -13.38 2.52 13.24
C VAL A 106 -12.84 1.10 13.17
N ILE A 107 -12.41 0.64 12.00
CA ILE A 107 -11.86 -0.72 11.83
C ILE A 107 -10.57 -0.89 12.62
N LEU A 108 -9.69 0.11 12.63
CA LEU A 108 -8.39 0.02 13.29
C LEU A 108 -8.46 0.29 14.80
N SER A 109 -9.58 0.81 15.32
CA SER A 109 -9.83 0.88 16.77
C SER A 109 -10.10 -0.49 17.40
N VAL A 110 -10.49 -1.49 16.61
CA VAL A 110 -10.67 -2.86 17.10
C VAL A 110 -9.31 -3.43 17.53
N PRO A 111 -9.22 -4.11 18.68
CA PRO A 111 -7.95 -4.61 19.22
C PRO A 111 -7.49 -5.88 18.49
N TRP A 112 -7.29 -5.80 17.18
CA TRP A 112 -6.80 -6.93 16.38
C TRP A 112 -5.51 -7.51 16.96
N LYS A 113 -5.44 -8.82 17.08
CA LYS A 113 -4.24 -9.53 17.52
C LYS A 113 -3.05 -9.21 16.60
N ARG A 114 -3.30 -9.17 15.28
CA ARG A 114 -2.34 -8.76 14.24
C ARG A 114 -3.09 -8.22 13.05
N ILE A 115 -2.42 -7.37 12.29
CA ILE A 115 -2.88 -6.91 10.99
C ILE A 115 -1.83 -7.33 9.96
N TYR A 116 -2.28 -7.93 8.86
CA TYR A 116 -1.48 -8.23 7.68
C TYR A 116 -2.01 -7.42 6.51
N THR A 117 -1.13 -6.82 5.76
CA THR A 117 -1.52 -6.06 4.57
C THR A 117 -0.62 -6.38 3.38
N THR A 118 -1.23 -6.37 2.19
CA THR A 118 -0.52 -6.39 0.90
C THR A 118 -0.41 -4.99 0.30
N ASN A 119 -0.81 -3.95 1.03
CA ASN A 119 -0.77 -2.58 0.54
C ASN A 119 0.62 -1.98 0.75
N TYR A 120 0.99 -1.06 -0.14
CA TYR A 120 2.24 -0.31 -0.08
C TYR A 120 2.13 1.01 0.68
N ASP A 121 0.90 1.34 1.13
CA ASP A 121 0.59 2.58 1.82
C ASP A 121 0.73 2.46 3.34
N ASP A 122 0.73 3.59 4.03
CA ASP A 122 0.82 3.71 5.49
C ASP A 122 -0.54 4.02 6.16
N VAL A 123 -1.67 3.64 5.54
CA VAL A 123 -3.01 3.88 6.09
C VAL A 123 -3.17 3.28 7.48
N VAL A 124 -2.64 2.09 7.71
CA VAL A 124 -2.76 1.38 9.00
C VAL A 124 -2.01 2.13 10.10
N GLU A 125 -0.78 2.52 9.82
CA GLU A 125 0.08 3.27 10.73
C GLU A 125 -0.50 4.66 11.00
N PHE A 126 -0.91 5.36 9.95
CA PHE A 126 -1.48 6.70 10.06
C PHE A 126 -2.76 6.70 10.91
N SER A 127 -3.70 5.80 10.64
CA SER A 127 -4.98 5.73 11.35
C SER A 127 -4.85 5.23 12.79
N SER A 128 -3.85 4.42 13.09
CA SER A 128 -3.63 3.90 14.45
C SER A 128 -2.74 4.79 15.32
N LYS A 129 -2.11 5.80 14.74
CA LYS A 129 -1.14 6.67 15.41
C LYS A 129 -1.73 7.36 16.63
N GLY A 130 -1.06 7.25 17.76
CA GLY A 130 -1.49 7.86 19.03
C GLY A 130 -2.70 7.19 19.69
N SER A 131 -3.20 6.08 19.17
CA SER A 131 -4.23 5.26 19.80
C SER A 131 -3.62 4.24 20.76
N GLU A 132 -4.45 3.63 21.63
CA GLU A 132 -4.02 2.50 22.48
C GLU A 132 -3.61 1.27 21.66
N ASN A 133 -4.09 1.18 20.43
CA ASN A 133 -3.81 0.12 19.47
C ASN A 133 -2.83 0.55 18.36
N GLU A 134 -1.96 1.53 18.64
CA GLU A 134 -0.98 2.00 17.67
C GLU A 134 -0.17 0.85 17.09
N ARG A 135 -0.03 0.83 15.76
CA ARG A 135 0.62 -0.25 15.01
C ARG A 135 2.01 0.16 14.56
N VAL A 136 2.95 -0.74 14.79
CA VAL A 136 4.33 -0.59 14.30
C VAL A 136 4.49 -1.50 13.08
N PRO A 137 4.86 -0.94 11.91
CA PRO A 137 5.04 -1.74 10.71
C PRO A 137 6.23 -2.69 10.86
N ILE A 138 6.06 -3.91 10.37
CA ILE A 138 7.13 -4.88 10.18
C ILE A 138 7.04 -5.38 8.76
N VAL A 139 8.11 -5.16 8.03
CA VAL A 139 8.29 -5.76 6.71
C VAL A 139 8.73 -7.21 6.90
N LEU A 140 8.09 -8.13 6.21
CA LEU A 140 8.48 -9.54 6.19
C LEU A 140 9.78 -9.72 5.39
N SER A 141 10.89 -9.28 5.95
CA SER A 141 12.19 -9.75 5.52
C SER A 141 12.60 -10.96 6.37
N ALA A 142 13.37 -11.86 5.81
CA ALA A 142 13.66 -13.23 6.25
C ALA A 142 14.10 -13.48 7.71
N SER A 143 13.98 -12.57 8.65
CA SER A 143 14.32 -12.80 10.07
C SER A 143 13.07 -12.87 10.95
N ILE A 144 12.72 -14.08 11.30
CA ILE A 144 11.55 -14.48 12.10
C ILE A 144 11.56 -13.93 13.56
N GLN A 145 12.64 -13.38 14.05
CA GLN A 145 12.79 -13.03 15.48
C GLN A 145 12.01 -11.79 15.95
N GLU A 146 11.55 -10.94 15.05
CA GLU A 146 10.78 -9.73 15.42
C GLU A 146 9.27 -9.97 15.60
N TYR A 147 8.79 -11.16 15.29
CA TYR A 147 7.35 -11.52 15.34
C TYR A 147 6.71 -11.56 16.73
N ILE A 148 7.46 -11.35 17.79
CA ILE A 148 6.99 -11.53 19.17
C ILE A 148 6.38 -10.26 19.76
N LYS A 149 6.52 -9.12 19.11
CA LYS A 149 5.97 -7.85 19.59
C LYS A 149 4.45 -7.81 19.39
N LYS A 150 3.74 -7.29 20.41
CA LYS A 150 2.31 -6.98 20.31
C LYS A 150 2.10 -5.76 19.40
N ASN A 151 0.92 -5.64 18.81
CA ASN A 151 0.50 -4.47 18.01
C ASN A 151 1.37 -4.22 16.78
N ILE A 152 1.58 -5.25 15.98
CA ILE A 152 2.32 -5.11 14.71
C ILE A 152 1.35 -5.11 13.52
N CYS A 153 1.70 -4.33 12.51
CA CYS A 153 1.19 -4.45 11.15
C CYS A 153 2.28 -5.12 10.30
N VAL A 154 1.91 -6.14 9.55
CA VAL A 154 2.85 -6.90 8.72
C VAL A 154 2.57 -6.57 7.26
N HIS A 155 3.53 -5.94 6.61
CA HIS A 155 3.51 -5.72 5.17
C HIS A 155 4.07 -6.94 4.44
N LEU A 156 3.29 -7.52 3.54
CA LEU A 156 3.61 -8.78 2.83
C LEU A 156 4.27 -8.55 1.46
N ASN A 157 4.65 -7.33 1.15
CA ASN A 157 5.08 -6.93 -0.19
C ASN A 157 6.55 -7.22 -0.53
N ASP A 158 7.34 -7.70 0.42
CA ASP A 158 8.77 -7.96 0.24
C ASP A 158 9.10 -9.47 0.25
N ILE A 159 8.16 -10.28 -0.21
CA ILE A 159 8.38 -11.73 -0.39
C ILE A 159 8.70 -12.00 -1.86
#